data_b5a9ac6ec96ce3fe0d6ef65107616069
#
_entry.id   b5a9ac6ec96ce3fe0d6ef65107616069
#
_cell.length_a   1.000
_cell.length_b   1.000
_cell.length_c   1.000
_cell.angle_alpha   90.00
_cell.angle_beta   90.00
_cell.angle_gamma   90.00
#
_symmetry.space_group_name_H-M   'P 1'
#
loop_
_entity.id
_entity.type
_entity.pdbx_description
1 polymer ?
#
loop_
_entity_poly.entity_id
_entity_poly.type
_entity_poly.pdbx_seq_one_letter_code
_entity_poly.pdbx_strand_id
1 'polypeptide(L)'
;MNINQPATESHYQITNETHELFLDLVIFCSLIRKSPILAQLKMSTSFANEQPEGFKNHVVNVAIVGASGRVGGHIAAALIEDKKHQVTAITRPESTGKMPSGLHDTKKVDYNDHASLVKALQGHDVLIITMSVMAPKENTANLINAAVEAGVRWIMPNEWGVDSPHTTAGKDTLLGDRMLATREHIVKAGAGKTQWIGLCCGFWYEFSLAGTEARFGFDFDQKTLTLYDDGNTKINTSTWPQVGRAVSKLLSLKILPDNKDDTSPCLSQYNNKSAYISSFFISQRDMFDSVLRVTGDKEEDWKVTYEDVVERFQRGQKLFFEEKKMVGFGILLYARMFYNDGSSNFNDKLANKLLGLPTEDLDEATKVGIKMWHAGERNMG
;
A
#
# COMPACT_ATOMS: atom_id res chain seq x y z
N MET A 1 -3.09 -59.89 49.21
CA MET A 1 -3.04 -58.84 50.24
C MET A 1 -3.70 -57.60 49.65
N ASN A 2 -4.84 -57.27 50.25
CA ASN A 2 -5.63 -56.03 49.98
C ASN A 2 -4.79 -54.78 50.23
N ILE A 3 -5.08 -53.73 49.53
CA ILE A 3 -5.48 -52.44 50.10
C ILE A 3 -6.04 -51.56 48.97
N ASN A 4 -7.34 -51.31 49.07
CA ASN A 4 -8.08 -50.20 48.47
C ASN A 4 -7.68 -48.87 49.13
N GLN A 5 -7.49 -47.80 48.34
CA GLN A 5 -7.74 -46.45 48.82
C GLN A 5 -8.51 -45.63 47.78
N PRO A 6 -9.45 -44.78 48.20
CA PRO A 6 -10.39 -44.08 47.33
C PRO A 6 -9.85 -42.75 46.87
N ALA A 7 -10.34 -42.36 45.68
CA ALA A 7 -10.14 -41.05 45.09
C ALA A 7 -10.77 -39.95 45.93
N THR A 8 -9.99 -38.90 46.26
CA THR A 8 -10.48 -37.67 46.91
C THR A 8 -10.99 -36.72 45.83
N GLU A 9 -12.33 -36.50 45.86
CA GLU A 9 -12.96 -35.37 45.18
C GLU A 9 -12.48 -34.05 45.78
N SER A 10 -11.79 -33.23 45.04
CA SER A 10 -11.49 -31.84 45.41
C SER A 10 -12.67 -30.95 44.96
N HIS A 11 -13.50 -30.57 45.92
CA HIS A 11 -14.48 -29.51 45.75
C HIS A 11 -13.72 -28.16 45.60
N TYR A 12 -13.78 -27.58 44.43
CA TYR A 12 -13.42 -26.17 44.24
C TYR A 12 -14.50 -25.31 44.90
N GLN A 13 -14.20 -24.75 46.06
CA GLN A 13 -14.98 -23.66 46.62
C GLN A 13 -14.68 -22.40 45.79
N ILE A 14 -15.70 -21.94 45.05
CA ILE A 14 -15.69 -20.62 44.41
C ILE A 14 -15.82 -19.60 45.54
N THR A 15 -14.76 -18.85 45.80
CA THR A 15 -14.77 -17.83 46.84
C THR A 15 -15.59 -16.61 46.39
N ASN A 16 -16.21 -15.90 47.35
CA ASN A 16 -17.03 -14.70 47.09
C ASN A 16 -16.30 -13.63 46.29
N GLU A 17 -14.97 -13.57 46.29
CA GLU A 17 -14.15 -12.64 45.51
C GLU A 17 -14.27 -12.84 43.99
N THR A 18 -14.44 -14.09 43.51
CA THR A 18 -14.64 -14.34 42.06
C THR A 18 -16.03 -13.89 41.58
N HIS A 19 -17.02 -13.87 42.49
CA HIS A 19 -18.38 -13.42 42.18
C HIS A 19 -18.44 -11.87 42.09
N GLU A 20 -17.74 -11.16 42.98
CA GLU A 20 -17.63 -9.69 42.89
C GLU A 20 -16.88 -9.24 41.65
N LEU A 21 -15.76 -9.88 41.29
CA LEU A 21 -15.02 -9.60 40.06
C LEU A 21 -15.87 -9.81 38.78
N PHE A 22 -16.75 -10.84 38.80
CA PHE A 22 -17.65 -11.11 37.67
C PHE A 22 -18.78 -10.07 37.58
N LEU A 23 -19.33 -9.64 38.75
CA LEU A 23 -20.33 -8.57 38.79
C LEU A 23 -19.73 -7.23 38.35
N ASP A 24 -18.53 -6.89 38.79
CA ASP A 24 -17.84 -5.68 38.39
C ASP A 24 -17.51 -5.66 36.86
N LEU A 25 -17.14 -6.81 36.32
CA LEU A 25 -16.91 -6.95 34.87
C LEU A 25 -18.19 -6.78 34.06
N VAL A 26 -19.31 -7.33 34.55
CA VAL A 26 -20.63 -7.21 33.90
C VAL A 26 -21.17 -5.78 34.02
N ILE A 27 -20.98 -5.11 35.16
CA ILE A 27 -21.35 -3.71 35.36
C ILE A 27 -20.47 -2.81 34.52
N PHE A 28 -19.16 -3.06 34.44
CA PHE A 28 -18.21 -2.33 33.59
C PHE A 28 -18.57 -2.49 32.09
N CYS A 29 -18.89 -3.70 31.64
CA CYS A 29 -19.38 -3.94 30.28
C CYS A 29 -20.74 -3.26 30.01
N SER A 30 -21.64 -3.19 31.03
CA SER A 30 -22.91 -2.48 30.89
C SER A 30 -22.78 -0.96 30.86
N LEU A 31 -21.84 -0.40 31.63
CA LEU A 31 -21.50 1.03 31.63
C LEU A 31 -20.79 1.45 30.32
N ILE A 32 -19.93 0.59 29.79
CA ILE A 32 -19.30 0.81 28.47
C ILE A 32 -20.37 0.81 27.37
N ARG A 33 -21.40 -0.04 27.44
CA ARG A 33 -22.50 -0.05 26.45
C ARG A 33 -23.40 1.20 26.51
N LYS A 34 -23.39 1.93 27.61
CA LYS A 34 -24.17 3.19 27.81
C LYS A 34 -23.31 4.45 27.70
N SER A 35 -22.01 4.31 27.42
CA SER A 35 -21.14 5.45 27.23
C SER A 35 -21.52 6.20 25.94
N PRO A 36 -21.73 7.53 26.00
CA PRO A 36 -21.98 8.36 24.80
C PRO A 36 -20.81 8.29 23.81
N ILE A 37 -19.63 7.87 24.23
CA ILE A 37 -18.45 7.65 23.39
C ILE A 37 -18.65 6.43 22.46
N LEU A 38 -19.33 5.35 22.90
CA LEU A 38 -19.67 4.21 22.05
C LEU A 38 -20.87 4.48 21.13
N ALA A 39 -21.74 5.40 21.50
CA ALA A 39 -22.81 5.87 20.61
C ALA A 39 -22.26 6.75 19.46
N GLN A 40 -21.13 7.42 19.65
CA GLN A 40 -20.41 8.13 18.60
C GLN A 40 -19.58 7.22 17.67
N LEU A 41 -19.33 5.98 18.03
CA LEU A 41 -18.64 4.97 17.21
C LEU A 41 -19.57 4.17 16.27
N LYS A 42 -20.86 4.37 16.31
CA LYS A 42 -21.69 4.10 15.14
C LYS A 42 -21.36 5.22 14.13
N MET A 43 -20.44 4.93 13.21
CA MET A 43 -20.35 5.70 11.98
C MET A 43 -21.76 5.74 11.39
N SER A 44 -22.46 6.84 11.59
CA SER A 44 -23.73 7.07 10.91
C SER A 44 -23.36 7.06 9.43
N THR A 45 -23.89 6.11 8.69
CA THR A 45 -23.70 6.09 7.24
C THR A 45 -24.41 7.35 6.76
N SER A 46 -23.65 8.39 6.46
CA SER A 46 -24.15 9.62 5.90
C SER A 46 -24.45 9.38 4.43
N PHE A 47 -25.58 9.83 3.94
CA PHE A 47 -25.99 9.70 2.54
C PHE A 47 -25.84 11.02 1.80
N ALA A 48 -25.68 10.98 0.49
CA ALA A 48 -25.51 12.18 -0.32
C ALA A 48 -26.75 13.10 -0.27
N ASN A 49 -27.95 12.52 -0.21
CA ASN A 49 -29.22 13.26 -0.10
C ASN A 49 -29.44 13.94 1.27
N GLU A 50 -28.61 13.62 2.27
CA GLU A 50 -28.62 14.25 3.61
C GLU A 50 -27.59 15.38 3.74
N GLN A 51 -26.78 15.61 2.69
CA GLN A 51 -25.74 16.62 2.72
C GLN A 51 -26.32 18.02 2.43
N PRO A 52 -25.62 19.09 2.88
CA PRO A 52 -26.02 20.46 2.56
C PRO A 52 -26.14 20.69 1.04
N GLU A 53 -26.98 21.67 0.69
CA GLU A 53 -27.08 22.10 -0.72
C GLU A 53 -25.71 22.50 -1.28
N GLY A 54 -25.43 22.05 -2.51
CA GLY A 54 -24.14 22.25 -3.18
C GLY A 54 -23.09 21.16 -2.90
N PHE A 55 -23.40 20.13 -2.09
CA PHE A 55 -22.51 19.01 -1.91
C PHE A 55 -22.28 18.27 -3.24
N LYS A 56 -20.99 18.10 -3.59
CA LYS A 56 -20.59 17.32 -4.77
C LYS A 56 -20.24 15.89 -4.33
N ASN A 57 -21.04 14.92 -4.80
CA ASN A 57 -20.84 13.50 -4.46
C ASN A 57 -19.73 12.83 -5.30
N HIS A 58 -18.69 13.56 -5.66
CA HIS A 58 -17.53 13.08 -6.41
C HIS A 58 -16.30 13.93 -6.10
N VAL A 59 -15.12 13.33 -6.22
CA VAL A 59 -13.82 14.01 -6.11
C VAL A 59 -13.58 14.84 -7.36
N VAL A 60 -13.22 16.11 -7.19
CA VAL A 60 -12.91 17.03 -8.30
C VAL A 60 -11.42 17.39 -8.30
N ASN A 61 -10.89 17.89 -7.19
CA ASN A 61 -9.56 18.48 -7.12
C ASN A 61 -8.58 17.52 -6.44
N VAL A 62 -7.58 17.09 -7.18
CA VAL A 62 -6.56 16.14 -6.71
C VAL A 62 -5.20 16.82 -6.74
N ALA A 63 -4.56 16.94 -5.58
CA ALA A 63 -3.16 17.32 -5.45
C ALA A 63 -2.28 16.07 -5.46
N ILE A 64 -1.19 16.09 -6.23
CA ILE A 64 -0.23 14.99 -6.27
C ILE A 64 1.20 15.49 -6.08
N VAL A 65 1.88 14.95 -5.07
CA VAL A 65 3.31 15.13 -4.82
C VAL A 65 4.05 14.00 -5.53
N GLY A 66 5.07 14.34 -6.33
CA GLY A 66 5.87 13.37 -7.08
C GLY A 66 5.28 12.98 -8.44
N ALA A 67 4.46 13.84 -9.06
CA ALA A 67 3.85 13.62 -10.37
C ALA A 67 4.86 13.38 -11.52
N SER A 68 6.11 13.79 -11.37
CA SER A 68 7.20 13.50 -12.34
C SER A 68 7.93 12.18 -12.08
N GLY A 69 7.60 11.49 -10.98
CA GLY A 69 8.18 10.19 -10.61
C GLY A 69 7.54 9.03 -11.36
N ARG A 70 8.09 7.82 -11.15
CA ARG A 70 7.60 6.61 -11.82
C ARG A 70 6.13 6.32 -11.47
N VAL A 71 5.84 6.05 -10.21
CA VAL A 71 4.45 5.77 -9.76
C VAL A 71 3.55 6.99 -9.93
N GLY A 72 4.01 8.17 -9.45
CA GLY A 72 3.22 9.39 -9.52
C GLY A 72 2.89 9.82 -10.95
N GLY A 73 3.80 9.60 -11.90
CA GLY A 73 3.56 9.88 -13.30
C GLY A 73 2.44 9.04 -13.90
N HIS A 74 2.41 7.73 -13.62
CA HIS A 74 1.32 6.85 -14.07
C HIS A 74 -0.01 7.17 -13.40
N ILE A 75 -0.01 7.53 -12.11
CA ILE A 75 -1.21 7.97 -11.40
C ILE A 75 -1.73 9.28 -12.01
N ALA A 76 -0.88 10.29 -12.18
CA ALA A 76 -1.27 11.56 -12.76
C ALA A 76 -1.81 11.39 -14.19
N ALA A 77 -1.14 10.60 -15.03
CA ALA A 77 -1.59 10.33 -16.39
C ALA A 77 -2.99 9.68 -16.43
N ALA A 78 -3.24 8.67 -15.59
CA ALA A 78 -4.53 8.00 -15.54
C ALA A 78 -5.66 8.92 -15.04
N LEU A 79 -5.39 9.78 -14.05
CA LEU A 79 -6.35 10.76 -13.57
C LEU A 79 -6.69 11.83 -14.63
N ILE A 80 -5.68 12.27 -15.39
CA ILE A 80 -5.85 13.23 -16.48
C ILE A 80 -6.65 12.61 -17.63
N GLU A 81 -6.34 11.37 -17.99
CA GLU A 81 -7.01 10.64 -19.08
C GLU A 81 -8.51 10.40 -18.78
N ASP A 82 -8.86 10.12 -17.53
CA ASP A 82 -10.27 9.90 -17.11
C ASP A 82 -11.11 11.19 -17.17
N LYS A 83 -10.50 12.36 -17.23
CA LYS A 83 -11.14 13.69 -17.37
C LYS A 83 -12.18 14.06 -16.29
N LYS A 84 -12.20 13.32 -15.18
CA LYS A 84 -13.11 13.58 -14.07
C LYS A 84 -12.51 14.49 -13.00
N HIS A 85 -11.17 14.62 -13.00
CA HIS A 85 -10.43 15.27 -11.95
C HIS A 85 -9.59 16.43 -12.49
N GLN A 86 -9.45 17.47 -11.69
CA GLN A 86 -8.48 18.54 -11.88
C GLN A 86 -7.23 18.18 -11.10
N VAL A 87 -6.17 17.79 -11.81
CA VAL A 87 -4.93 17.29 -11.22
C VAL A 87 -3.91 18.41 -11.09
N THR A 88 -3.53 18.75 -9.86
CA THR A 88 -2.49 19.74 -9.55
C THR A 88 -1.24 19.04 -9.05
N ALA A 89 -0.09 19.24 -9.72
CA ALA A 89 1.18 18.78 -9.21
C ALA A 89 1.72 19.72 -8.12
N ILE A 90 2.15 19.13 -7.00
CA ILE A 90 2.86 19.85 -5.92
C ILE A 90 4.34 19.40 -5.99
N THR A 91 5.23 20.34 -6.18
CA THR A 91 6.65 20.04 -6.41
C THR A 91 7.57 21.07 -5.75
N ARG A 92 8.83 20.71 -5.56
CA ARG A 92 9.84 21.64 -5.04
C ARG A 92 10.25 22.66 -6.13
N PRO A 93 10.68 23.87 -5.75
CA PRO A 93 11.12 24.89 -6.70
C PRO A 93 12.23 24.43 -7.66
N GLU A 94 13.18 23.64 -7.13
CA GLU A 94 14.36 23.12 -7.85
C GLU A 94 14.09 21.83 -8.64
N SER A 95 12.86 21.31 -8.61
CA SER A 95 12.54 20.08 -9.34
C SER A 95 12.69 20.24 -10.85
N THR A 96 13.49 19.39 -11.46
CA THR A 96 13.74 19.32 -12.92
C THR A 96 12.98 18.18 -13.61
N GLY A 97 12.22 17.38 -12.84
CA GLY A 97 11.47 16.25 -13.40
C GLY A 97 10.42 16.69 -14.41
N LYS A 98 10.32 15.97 -15.52
CA LYS A 98 9.32 16.25 -16.57
C LYS A 98 7.93 15.95 -16.04
N MET A 99 7.09 16.98 -15.94
CA MET A 99 5.70 16.84 -15.53
C MET A 99 4.84 16.21 -16.63
N PRO A 100 3.83 15.41 -16.29
CA PRO A 100 2.82 14.94 -17.23
C PRO A 100 2.12 16.11 -17.94
N SER A 101 1.81 15.95 -19.23
CA SER A 101 0.98 16.90 -19.97
C SER A 101 -0.48 16.79 -19.51
N GLY A 102 -1.20 17.92 -19.52
CA GLY A 102 -2.63 17.95 -19.17
C GLY A 102 -2.92 18.17 -17.67
N LEU A 103 -1.92 18.46 -16.87
CA LEU A 103 -2.13 18.92 -15.50
C LEU A 103 -2.97 20.21 -15.50
N HIS A 104 -3.89 20.32 -14.53
CA HIS A 104 -4.66 21.55 -14.29
C HIS A 104 -3.75 22.69 -13.81
N ASP A 105 -2.80 22.37 -12.91
CA ASP A 105 -1.84 23.34 -12.37
C ASP A 105 -0.56 22.63 -11.89
N THR A 106 0.49 23.43 -11.69
CA THR A 106 1.75 22.99 -11.04
C THR A 106 2.18 24.04 -10.03
N LYS A 107 2.12 23.69 -8.75
CA LYS A 107 2.51 24.58 -7.64
C LYS A 107 3.88 24.19 -7.11
N LYS A 108 4.79 25.17 -7.09
CA LYS A 108 6.14 25.02 -6.54
C LYS A 108 6.12 25.52 -5.10
N VAL A 109 6.49 24.65 -4.16
CA VAL A 109 6.44 24.90 -2.70
C VAL A 109 7.69 24.37 -2.01
N ASP A 110 8.17 25.08 -1.00
CA ASP A 110 9.12 24.52 -0.04
C ASP A 110 8.35 23.65 0.97
N TYR A 111 8.75 22.40 1.13
CA TYR A 111 8.09 21.49 2.08
C TYR A 111 8.34 21.85 3.56
N ASN A 112 9.26 22.78 3.83
CA ASN A 112 9.49 23.34 5.17
C ASN A 112 8.67 24.64 5.42
N ASP A 113 8.08 25.22 4.40
CA ASP A 113 7.19 26.39 4.53
C ASP A 113 5.74 25.92 4.67
N HIS A 114 5.30 25.79 5.92
CA HIS A 114 3.96 25.33 6.26
C HIS A 114 2.85 26.18 5.62
N ALA A 115 2.98 27.52 5.68
CA ALA A 115 1.97 28.41 5.13
C ALA A 115 1.86 28.28 3.59
N SER A 116 2.98 28.12 2.91
CA SER A 116 3.03 27.84 1.47
C SER A 116 2.36 26.53 1.12
N LEU A 117 2.62 25.46 1.91
CA LEU A 117 1.98 24.15 1.73
C LEU A 117 0.46 24.24 1.93
N VAL A 118 -0.01 24.87 3.01
CA VAL A 118 -1.45 25.04 3.28
C VAL A 118 -2.11 25.77 2.11
N LYS A 119 -1.55 26.91 1.69
CA LYS A 119 -2.07 27.69 0.56
C LYS A 119 -2.10 26.87 -0.74
N ALA A 120 -1.08 26.05 -0.99
CA ALA A 120 -1.01 25.19 -2.17
C ALA A 120 -2.08 24.08 -2.15
N LEU A 121 -2.45 23.58 -0.98
CA LEU A 121 -3.40 22.47 -0.79
C LEU A 121 -4.85 22.91 -0.60
N GLN A 122 -5.12 24.21 -0.35
CA GLN A 122 -6.48 24.72 -0.23
C GLN A 122 -7.33 24.40 -1.47
N GLY A 123 -8.56 23.94 -1.22
CA GLY A 123 -9.54 23.60 -2.27
C GLY A 123 -9.34 22.25 -2.93
N HIS A 124 -8.37 21.43 -2.47
CA HIS A 124 -8.21 20.06 -2.94
C HIS A 124 -9.01 19.08 -2.07
N ASP A 125 -9.61 18.09 -2.71
CA ASP A 125 -10.35 17.00 -2.05
C ASP A 125 -9.40 15.92 -1.55
N VAL A 126 -8.36 15.63 -2.35
CA VAL A 126 -7.41 14.53 -2.13
C VAL A 126 -5.97 15.03 -2.27
N LEU A 127 -5.09 14.57 -1.37
CA LEU A 127 -3.64 14.65 -1.52
C LEU A 127 -3.07 13.25 -1.75
N ILE A 128 -2.37 13.05 -2.88
CA ILE A 128 -1.62 11.84 -3.20
C ILE A 128 -0.13 12.09 -2.96
N ILE A 129 0.53 11.23 -2.19
CA ILE A 129 1.96 11.35 -1.88
C ILE A 129 2.72 10.19 -2.53
N THR A 130 3.61 10.52 -3.49
CA THR A 130 4.47 9.55 -4.19
C THR A 130 5.93 10.04 -4.18
N MET A 131 6.48 10.21 -2.98
CA MET A 131 7.86 10.67 -2.81
C MET A 131 8.85 9.51 -2.87
N SER A 132 10.12 9.83 -3.19
CA SER A 132 11.23 8.91 -3.02
C SER A 132 11.29 8.38 -1.59
N VAL A 133 11.63 7.09 -1.41
CA VAL A 133 11.88 6.48 -0.09
C VAL A 133 13.04 7.14 0.65
N MET A 134 13.91 7.85 -0.07
CA MET A 134 15.05 8.61 0.47
C MET A 134 14.68 10.06 0.85
N ALA A 135 13.43 10.49 0.61
CA ALA A 135 12.99 11.82 1.01
C ALA A 135 13.05 11.97 2.55
N PRO A 136 13.40 13.17 3.07
CA PRO A 136 13.34 13.43 4.50
C PRO A 136 11.99 13.06 5.09
N LYS A 137 11.99 12.39 6.26
CA LYS A 137 10.76 11.91 6.92
C LYS A 137 9.83 13.06 7.29
N GLU A 138 10.42 14.20 7.61
CA GLU A 138 9.73 15.44 7.99
C GLU A 138 8.83 15.93 6.87
N ASN A 139 9.21 15.75 5.60
CA ASN A 139 8.40 16.18 4.46
C ASN A 139 7.02 15.53 4.45
N THR A 140 6.93 14.25 4.80
CA THR A 140 5.64 13.55 4.89
C THR A 140 4.78 14.14 6.01
N ALA A 141 5.36 14.39 7.18
CA ALA A 141 4.64 14.98 8.31
C ALA A 141 4.15 16.42 8.00
N ASN A 142 5.01 17.23 7.37
CA ASN A 142 4.66 18.59 6.97
C ASN A 142 3.50 18.61 5.95
N LEU A 143 3.53 17.71 4.96
CA LEU A 143 2.46 17.57 3.98
C LEU A 143 1.14 17.13 4.62
N ILE A 144 1.17 16.18 5.56
CA ILE A 144 -0.03 15.73 6.29
C ILE A 144 -0.62 16.88 7.10
N ASN A 145 0.20 17.58 7.90
CA ASN A 145 -0.28 18.69 8.73
C ASN A 145 -0.88 19.80 7.89
N ALA A 146 -0.21 20.19 6.80
CA ALA A 146 -0.71 21.21 5.89
C ALA A 146 -2.01 20.80 5.17
N ALA A 147 -2.12 19.51 4.76
CA ALA A 147 -3.33 18.99 4.13
C ALA A 147 -4.53 19.02 5.09
N VAL A 148 -4.31 18.64 6.34
CA VAL A 148 -5.36 18.70 7.39
C VAL A 148 -5.82 20.14 7.61
N GLU A 149 -4.90 21.10 7.75
CA GLU A 149 -5.22 22.51 7.93
C GLU A 149 -5.92 23.12 6.70
N ALA A 150 -5.51 22.70 5.51
CA ALA A 150 -6.14 23.10 4.25
C ALA A 150 -7.55 22.50 4.03
N GLY A 151 -7.98 21.56 4.88
CA GLY A 151 -9.29 20.91 4.80
C GLY A 151 -9.37 19.78 3.76
N VAL A 152 -8.24 19.19 3.36
CA VAL A 152 -8.18 18.03 2.47
C VAL A 152 -8.88 16.85 3.15
N ARG A 153 -9.83 16.23 2.44
CA ARG A 153 -10.66 15.13 3.01
C ARG A 153 -9.94 13.80 3.02
N TRP A 154 -9.14 13.51 2.01
CA TRP A 154 -8.41 12.25 1.89
C TRP A 154 -6.94 12.45 1.60
N ILE A 155 -6.12 11.67 2.28
CA ILE A 155 -4.69 11.55 1.98
C ILE A 155 -4.43 10.11 1.54
N MET A 156 -3.85 9.93 0.36
CA MET A 156 -3.24 8.68 -0.06
C MET A 156 -1.75 8.73 0.30
N PRO A 157 -1.34 8.04 1.39
CA PRO A 157 0.03 8.12 1.88
C PRO A 157 1.00 7.43 0.92
N ASN A 158 2.31 7.62 1.13
CA ASN A 158 3.36 7.02 0.29
C ASN A 158 3.55 5.51 0.58
N GLU A 159 2.51 4.72 0.29
CA GLU A 159 2.37 3.30 0.62
C GLU A 159 1.98 2.47 -0.63
N TRP A 160 2.79 2.58 -1.69
CA TRP A 160 2.53 1.98 -3.01
C TRP A 160 3.19 0.60 -3.14
N GLY A 161 2.76 -0.37 -2.33
CA GLY A 161 3.35 -1.70 -2.28
C GLY A 161 2.48 -2.72 -1.56
N VAL A 162 3.07 -3.47 -0.63
CA VAL A 162 2.36 -4.47 0.18
C VAL A 162 1.74 -3.83 1.42
N ASP A 163 0.61 -4.37 1.89
CA ASP A 163 -0.03 -3.91 3.13
C ASP A 163 0.68 -4.54 4.34
N SER A 164 1.63 -3.79 4.87
CA SER A 164 2.55 -4.28 5.90
C SER A 164 2.16 -4.04 7.37
N PRO A 165 1.25 -3.10 7.75
CA PRO A 165 1.15 -2.65 9.15
C PRO A 165 0.88 -3.73 10.20
N HIS A 166 0.15 -4.77 9.84
CA HIS A 166 -0.28 -5.80 10.79
C HIS A 166 0.24 -7.19 10.44
N THR A 167 1.22 -7.29 9.55
CA THR A 167 1.80 -8.56 9.11
C THR A 167 3.16 -8.80 9.73
N THR A 168 3.54 -10.08 9.88
CA THR A 168 4.91 -10.44 10.26
C THR A 168 5.91 -9.88 9.25
N ALA A 169 5.58 -9.95 7.95
CA ALA A 169 6.40 -9.38 6.89
C ALA A 169 6.65 -7.87 7.05
N GLY A 170 5.66 -7.11 7.52
CA GLY A 170 5.82 -5.69 7.79
C GLY A 170 6.82 -5.39 8.89
N LYS A 171 6.80 -6.17 9.96
CA LYS A 171 7.78 -6.06 11.06
C LYS A 171 9.18 -6.43 10.60
N ASP A 172 9.31 -7.55 9.88
CA ASP A 172 10.58 -8.06 9.39
C ASP A 172 11.27 -7.10 8.40
N THR A 173 10.50 -6.33 7.65
CA THR A 173 11.00 -5.37 6.65
C THR A 173 11.07 -3.92 7.14
N LEU A 174 10.67 -3.63 8.38
CA LEU A 174 10.57 -2.29 8.98
C LEU A 174 9.61 -1.33 8.26
N LEU A 175 8.87 -1.81 7.26
CA LEU A 175 7.90 -1.00 6.52
C LEU A 175 6.60 -0.83 7.29
N GLY A 176 6.17 -1.86 8.03
CA GLY A 176 4.91 -1.89 8.76
C GLY A 176 4.82 -0.78 9.80
N ASP A 177 5.83 -0.61 10.63
CA ASP A 177 5.86 0.41 11.68
C ASP A 177 5.81 1.83 11.10
N ARG A 178 6.52 2.06 9.98
CA ARG A 178 6.49 3.36 9.29
C ARG A 178 5.11 3.66 8.72
N MET A 179 4.47 2.69 8.09
CA MET A 179 3.12 2.83 7.55
C MET A 179 2.11 3.09 8.67
N LEU A 180 2.19 2.31 9.76
CA LEU A 180 1.32 2.47 10.92
C LEU A 180 1.44 3.88 11.52
N ALA A 181 2.65 4.34 11.79
CA ALA A 181 2.90 5.68 12.33
C ALA A 181 2.35 6.78 11.40
N THR A 182 2.47 6.63 10.08
CA THR A 182 1.92 7.59 9.11
C THR A 182 0.39 7.61 9.15
N ARG A 183 -0.26 6.45 9.17
CA ARG A 183 -1.72 6.31 9.24
C ARG A 183 -2.28 6.86 10.55
N GLU A 184 -1.63 6.56 11.68
CA GLU A 184 -1.99 7.10 12.99
C GLU A 184 -1.85 8.63 13.04
N HIS A 185 -0.80 9.17 12.43
CA HIS A 185 -0.62 10.62 12.32
C HIS A 185 -1.78 11.26 11.57
N ILE A 186 -2.17 10.71 10.40
CA ILE A 186 -3.31 11.25 9.64
C ILE A 186 -4.61 11.20 10.44
N VAL A 187 -4.89 10.07 11.10
CA VAL A 187 -6.11 9.90 11.91
C VAL A 187 -6.13 10.88 13.08
N LYS A 188 -5.02 11.03 13.79
CA LYS A 188 -4.88 11.93 14.94
C LYS A 188 -5.01 13.40 14.53
N ALA A 189 -4.24 13.83 13.52
CA ALA A 189 -4.26 15.20 13.04
C ALA A 189 -5.60 15.57 12.39
N GLY A 190 -6.15 14.64 11.60
CA GLY A 190 -7.40 14.83 10.85
C GLY A 190 -8.66 14.90 11.70
N ALA A 191 -8.62 14.39 12.95
CA ALA A 191 -9.72 14.44 13.91
C ALA A 191 -11.09 14.07 13.30
N GLY A 192 -11.11 13.01 12.45
CA GLY A 192 -12.30 12.52 11.76
C GLY A 192 -12.70 13.31 10.49
N LYS A 193 -12.09 14.45 10.20
CA LYS A 193 -12.35 15.26 8.98
C LYS A 193 -11.46 14.83 7.82
N THR A 194 -10.20 14.52 8.07
CA THR A 194 -9.27 13.97 7.09
C THR A 194 -9.08 12.47 7.34
N GLN A 195 -9.17 11.66 6.30
CA GLN A 195 -9.04 10.20 6.33
C GLN A 195 -7.87 9.79 5.44
N TRP A 196 -7.30 8.62 5.68
CA TRP A 196 -6.35 8.04 4.73
C TRP A 196 -7.03 6.97 3.87
N ILE A 197 -6.51 6.79 2.64
CA ILE A 197 -6.85 5.68 1.75
C ILE A 197 -5.53 5.10 1.24
N GLY A 198 -5.25 3.84 1.57
CA GLY A 198 -4.09 3.12 1.07
C GLY A 198 -4.38 2.41 -0.25
N LEU A 199 -3.35 2.15 -1.05
CA LEU A 199 -3.41 1.24 -2.18
C LEU A 199 -2.36 0.15 -2.04
N CYS A 200 -2.80 -1.07 -1.73
CA CYS A 200 -1.96 -2.26 -1.72
C CYS A 200 -1.93 -2.84 -3.14
N CYS A 201 -0.78 -2.83 -3.78
CA CYS A 201 -0.61 -3.27 -5.17
C CYS A 201 0.48 -4.35 -5.37
N GLY A 202 1.09 -4.84 -4.27
CA GLY A 202 2.24 -5.72 -4.34
C GLY A 202 3.48 -5.04 -4.92
N PHE A 203 4.44 -5.82 -5.36
CA PHE A 203 5.61 -5.27 -6.06
C PHE A 203 5.25 -4.75 -7.45
N TRP A 204 5.96 -3.73 -7.90
CA TRP A 204 5.86 -3.23 -9.28
C TRP A 204 6.62 -4.17 -10.21
N TYR A 205 5.89 -4.87 -11.08
CA TYR A 205 6.42 -5.98 -11.84
C TYR A 205 7.62 -5.60 -12.70
N GLU A 206 7.45 -4.64 -13.61
CA GLU A 206 8.48 -4.21 -14.56
C GLU A 206 9.73 -3.68 -13.86
N PHE A 207 9.54 -2.92 -12.78
CA PHE A 207 10.64 -2.37 -11.98
C PHE A 207 11.38 -3.47 -11.20
N SER A 208 10.64 -4.44 -10.69
CA SER A 208 11.22 -5.54 -9.92
C SER A 208 11.96 -6.51 -10.82
N LEU A 209 11.43 -6.78 -12.01
CA LEU A 209 12.06 -7.62 -13.01
C LEU A 209 13.40 -7.00 -13.49
N ALA A 210 13.42 -5.67 -13.72
CA ALA A 210 14.63 -4.92 -14.07
C ALA A 210 15.60 -4.72 -12.88
N GLY A 211 15.29 -5.24 -11.71
CA GLY A 211 15.94 -4.85 -10.46
C GLY A 211 17.14 -5.68 -10.03
N THR A 212 17.72 -6.42 -10.92
CA THR A 212 18.88 -7.31 -10.70
C THR A 212 18.58 -8.53 -9.81
N GLU A 213 19.61 -9.31 -9.54
CA GLU A 213 19.56 -10.46 -8.62
C GLU A 213 18.96 -10.06 -7.24
N ALA A 214 19.15 -8.82 -6.82
CA ALA A 214 18.65 -8.34 -5.52
C ALA A 214 17.12 -8.30 -5.39
N ARG A 215 16.35 -8.38 -6.50
CA ARG A 215 14.87 -8.31 -6.50
C ARG A 215 14.26 -9.64 -6.93
N PHE A 216 13.94 -9.83 -8.19
CA PHE A 216 13.33 -11.08 -8.68
C PHE A 216 14.36 -12.13 -9.14
N GLY A 217 15.65 -11.91 -8.89
CA GLY A 217 16.69 -12.90 -9.11
C GLY A 217 17.31 -12.88 -10.51
N PHE A 218 16.87 -12.02 -11.44
CA PHE A 218 17.32 -12.00 -12.83
C PHE A 218 18.56 -11.13 -13.04
N ASP A 219 19.47 -11.62 -13.89
CA ASP A 219 20.51 -10.84 -14.57
C ASP A 219 20.46 -11.15 -16.06
N PHE A 220 19.93 -10.21 -16.86
CA PHE A 220 19.75 -10.39 -18.30
C PHE A 220 21.05 -10.29 -19.08
N ASP A 221 22.06 -9.58 -18.57
CA ASP A 221 23.36 -9.45 -19.25
C ASP A 221 24.17 -10.75 -19.16
N GLN A 222 24.08 -11.44 -17.99
CA GLN A 222 24.77 -12.71 -17.73
C GLN A 222 23.90 -13.94 -18.00
N LYS A 223 22.62 -13.74 -18.32
CA LYS A 223 21.60 -14.80 -18.39
C LYS A 223 21.66 -15.70 -17.16
N THR A 224 21.57 -15.09 -15.97
CA THR A 224 21.51 -15.85 -14.72
C THR A 224 20.21 -15.58 -13.99
N LEU A 225 19.68 -16.60 -13.33
CA LEU A 225 18.48 -16.52 -12.49
C LEU A 225 18.74 -17.21 -11.16
N THR A 226 18.51 -16.50 -10.06
CA THR A 226 18.47 -17.08 -8.72
C THR A 226 17.03 -17.27 -8.30
N LEU A 227 16.59 -18.52 -8.22
CA LEU A 227 15.29 -18.90 -7.70
C LEU A 227 15.34 -19.00 -6.18
N TYR A 228 14.31 -18.52 -5.51
CA TYR A 228 14.16 -18.63 -4.06
C TYR A 228 13.42 -19.93 -3.74
N ASP A 229 14.03 -20.80 -2.93
CA ASP A 229 13.62 -22.19 -2.72
C ASP A 229 13.48 -22.90 -4.08
N ASP A 230 12.29 -23.39 -4.43
CA ASP A 230 12.00 -24.02 -5.72
C ASP A 230 11.49 -23.02 -6.80
N GLY A 231 11.34 -21.75 -6.44
CA GLY A 231 10.83 -20.69 -7.31
C GLY A 231 9.32 -20.71 -7.56
N ASN A 232 8.55 -21.53 -6.84
CA ASN A 232 7.11 -21.72 -7.07
C ASN A 232 6.21 -20.87 -6.15
N THR A 233 6.77 -20.21 -5.12
CA THR A 233 5.99 -19.32 -4.26
C THR A 233 5.40 -18.16 -5.08
N LYS A 234 4.07 -18.02 -5.04
CA LYS A 234 3.36 -16.98 -5.79
C LYS A 234 3.13 -15.75 -4.94
N ILE A 235 3.31 -14.59 -5.55
CA ILE A 235 3.07 -13.28 -4.96
C ILE A 235 2.16 -12.44 -5.85
N ASN A 236 1.41 -11.50 -5.23
CA ASN A 236 0.71 -10.47 -5.98
C ASN A 236 1.69 -9.38 -6.42
N THR A 237 1.58 -8.96 -7.67
CA THR A 237 2.40 -7.90 -8.26
C THR A 237 1.59 -7.10 -9.27
N SER A 238 1.92 -5.84 -9.48
CA SER A 238 1.18 -4.94 -10.36
C SER A 238 2.11 -4.15 -11.27
N THR A 239 1.62 -3.81 -12.46
CA THR A 239 2.30 -2.84 -13.32
C THR A 239 2.04 -1.41 -12.83
N TRP A 240 2.92 -0.47 -13.12
CA TRP A 240 2.66 0.94 -12.83
C TRP A 240 1.42 1.50 -13.55
N PRO A 241 1.14 1.17 -14.82
CA PRO A 241 -0.12 1.55 -15.45
C PRO A 241 -1.36 1.05 -14.70
N GLN A 242 -1.34 -0.18 -14.16
CA GLN A 242 -2.46 -0.71 -13.37
C GLN A 242 -2.65 0.06 -12.05
N VAL A 243 -1.56 0.43 -11.39
CA VAL A 243 -1.61 1.29 -10.20
C VAL A 243 -2.27 2.63 -10.53
N GLY A 244 -1.88 3.26 -11.64
CA GLY A 244 -2.48 4.51 -12.10
C GLY A 244 -3.98 4.38 -12.37
N ARG A 245 -4.38 3.36 -13.13
CA ARG A 245 -5.81 3.06 -13.40
C ARG A 245 -6.60 2.83 -12.12
N ALA A 246 -6.03 2.06 -11.18
CA ALA A 246 -6.68 1.76 -9.92
C ALA A 246 -6.97 3.02 -9.10
N VAL A 247 -6.00 3.93 -8.99
CA VAL A 247 -6.19 5.22 -8.30
C VAL A 247 -7.27 6.04 -8.99
N SER A 248 -7.21 6.16 -10.32
CA SER A 248 -8.22 6.91 -11.09
C SER A 248 -9.62 6.33 -10.89
N LYS A 249 -9.80 5.02 -10.99
CA LYS A 249 -11.10 4.36 -10.78
C LYS A 249 -11.59 4.48 -9.34
N LEU A 250 -10.70 4.35 -8.35
CA LEU A 250 -11.05 4.49 -6.94
C LEU A 250 -11.54 5.92 -6.62
N LEU A 251 -10.83 6.95 -7.08
CA LEU A 251 -11.21 8.35 -6.86
C LEU A 251 -12.41 8.77 -7.72
N SER A 252 -12.74 8.03 -8.78
CA SER A 252 -13.94 8.23 -9.61
C SER A 252 -15.21 7.61 -9.03
N LEU A 253 -15.11 6.86 -7.93
CA LEU A 253 -16.30 6.41 -7.19
C LEU A 253 -17.04 7.62 -6.62
N LYS A 254 -18.36 7.52 -6.49
CA LYS A 254 -19.10 8.50 -5.70
C LYS A 254 -18.60 8.50 -4.24
N ILE A 255 -18.66 9.65 -3.59
CA ILE A 255 -18.13 9.81 -2.22
C ILE A 255 -18.98 9.04 -1.22
N LEU A 256 -20.30 9.25 -1.26
CA LEU A 256 -21.27 8.65 -0.35
C LEU A 256 -22.32 7.86 -1.15
N PRO A 257 -22.98 6.86 -0.54
CA PRO A 257 -24.20 6.30 -1.11
C PRO A 257 -25.24 7.39 -1.31
N ASP A 258 -26.03 7.32 -2.38
CA ASP A 258 -27.02 8.37 -2.68
C ASP A 258 -28.12 8.44 -1.63
N ASN A 259 -28.53 7.28 -1.10
CA ASN A 259 -29.52 7.11 -0.04
C ASN A 259 -29.30 5.72 0.63
N LYS A 260 -30.17 5.38 1.60
CA LYS A 260 -30.10 4.13 2.37
C LYS A 260 -30.21 2.83 1.56
N ASP A 261 -30.81 2.89 0.38
CA ASP A 261 -31.06 1.73 -0.49
C ASP A 261 -29.94 1.54 -1.53
N ASP A 262 -29.02 2.49 -1.59
CA ASP A 262 -27.88 2.48 -2.49
C ASP A 262 -26.73 1.62 -1.95
N THR A 263 -26.53 0.47 -2.56
CA THR A 263 -25.47 -0.50 -2.22
C THR A 263 -24.25 -0.41 -3.15
N SER A 264 -24.22 0.55 -4.08
CA SER A 264 -23.11 0.67 -5.02
C SER A 264 -21.83 1.12 -4.30
N PRO A 265 -20.66 0.76 -4.86
CA PRO A 265 -19.37 1.15 -4.27
C PRO A 265 -19.23 2.66 -4.13
N CYS A 266 -18.70 3.10 -2.99
CA CYS A 266 -18.41 4.51 -2.75
C CYS A 266 -17.06 4.69 -2.04
N LEU A 267 -16.46 5.88 -2.21
CA LEU A 267 -15.12 6.19 -1.72
C LEU A 267 -15.05 6.14 -0.18
N SER A 268 -16.12 6.56 0.51
CA SER A 268 -16.17 6.54 1.98
C SER A 268 -16.05 5.14 2.60
N GLN A 269 -16.29 4.07 1.84
CA GLN A 269 -16.06 2.71 2.29
C GLN A 269 -14.57 2.39 2.51
N TYR A 270 -13.69 3.20 1.89
CA TYR A 270 -12.23 3.10 2.02
C TYR A 270 -11.65 4.07 3.07
N ASN A 271 -12.47 4.80 3.81
CA ASN A 271 -12.00 5.66 4.90
C ASN A 271 -11.16 4.86 5.89
N ASN A 272 -9.89 5.24 6.06
CA ASN A 272 -8.90 4.57 6.91
C ASN A 272 -8.72 3.08 6.58
N LYS A 273 -8.77 2.74 5.30
CA LYS A 273 -8.57 1.38 4.78
C LYS A 273 -7.70 1.39 3.53
N SER A 274 -7.19 0.21 3.19
CA SER A 274 -6.50 -0.04 1.93
C SER A 274 -7.45 -0.66 0.91
N ALA A 275 -7.39 -0.20 -0.35
CA ALA A 275 -7.85 -0.94 -1.51
C ALA A 275 -6.73 -1.88 -1.97
N TYR A 276 -7.07 -3.08 -2.41
CA TYR A 276 -6.12 -4.09 -2.87
C TYR A 276 -6.30 -4.33 -4.37
N ILE A 277 -5.20 -4.27 -5.12
CA ILE A 277 -5.22 -4.55 -6.57
C ILE A 277 -4.02 -5.38 -6.97
N SER A 278 -4.14 -6.12 -8.04
CA SER A 278 -3.04 -6.90 -8.60
C SER A 278 -3.18 -7.02 -10.12
N SER A 279 -2.07 -6.95 -10.85
CA SER A 279 -2.03 -7.35 -12.26
C SER A 279 -1.86 -8.85 -12.37
N PHE A 280 -0.98 -9.43 -11.55
CA PHE A 280 -0.59 -10.82 -11.63
C PHE A 280 -0.46 -11.44 -10.24
N PHE A 281 -0.77 -12.74 -10.14
CA PHE A 281 -0.45 -13.59 -9.00
C PHE A 281 0.44 -14.72 -9.49
N ILE A 282 1.75 -14.53 -9.42
CA ILE A 282 2.75 -15.32 -10.14
C ILE A 282 3.98 -15.65 -9.28
N SER A 283 4.64 -16.73 -9.64
CA SER A 283 5.91 -17.19 -9.07
C SER A 283 7.10 -16.73 -9.92
N GLN A 284 8.33 -16.90 -9.40
CA GLN A 284 9.53 -16.66 -10.20
C GLN A 284 9.61 -17.60 -11.43
N ARG A 285 9.07 -18.83 -11.33
CA ARG A 285 8.95 -19.74 -12.47
C ARG A 285 8.03 -19.19 -13.55
N ASP A 286 6.84 -18.70 -13.16
CA ASP A 286 5.91 -18.05 -14.11
C ASP A 286 6.56 -16.83 -14.78
N MET A 287 7.37 -16.04 -14.03
CA MET A 287 8.14 -14.91 -14.57
C MET A 287 9.20 -15.36 -15.56
N PHE A 288 9.92 -16.44 -15.24
CA PHE A 288 10.96 -16.99 -16.11
C PHE A 288 10.38 -17.55 -17.41
N ASP A 289 9.27 -18.28 -17.33
CA ASP A 289 8.56 -18.76 -18.52
C ASP A 289 8.15 -17.59 -19.45
N SER A 290 7.71 -16.46 -18.87
CA SER A 290 7.42 -15.26 -19.63
C SER A 290 8.68 -14.64 -20.25
N VAL A 291 9.79 -14.59 -19.52
CA VAL A 291 11.08 -14.13 -20.04
C VAL A 291 11.51 -14.97 -21.24
N LEU A 292 11.46 -16.30 -21.14
CA LEU A 292 11.82 -17.19 -22.24
C LEU A 292 10.96 -16.96 -23.48
N ARG A 293 9.64 -16.82 -23.31
CA ARG A 293 8.74 -16.51 -24.45
C ARG A 293 9.06 -15.17 -25.10
N VAL A 294 9.35 -14.14 -24.29
CA VAL A 294 9.61 -12.78 -24.78
C VAL A 294 10.96 -12.65 -25.47
N THR A 295 11.99 -13.32 -24.95
CA THR A 295 13.34 -13.24 -25.52
C THR A 295 13.56 -14.24 -26.65
N GLY A 296 12.78 -15.33 -26.70
CA GLY A 296 13.02 -16.48 -27.56
C GLY A 296 14.14 -17.38 -27.06
N ASP A 297 14.64 -17.15 -25.87
CA ASP A 297 15.66 -18.00 -25.24
C ASP A 297 15.05 -19.32 -24.79
N LYS A 298 15.90 -20.32 -24.58
CA LYS A 298 15.57 -21.57 -23.93
C LYS A 298 16.09 -21.56 -22.49
N GLU A 299 15.55 -22.43 -21.63
CA GLU A 299 16.01 -22.56 -20.25
C GLU A 299 17.51 -22.91 -20.18
N GLU A 300 18.00 -23.74 -21.13
CA GLU A 300 19.42 -24.13 -21.23
C GLU A 300 20.37 -22.97 -21.54
N ASP A 301 19.88 -21.84 -22.06
CA ASP A 301 20.66 -20.63 -22.31
C ASP A 301 20.91 -19.83 -21.01
N TRP A 302 20.23 -20.20 -19.91
CA TRP A 302 20.28 -19.52 -18.63
C TRP A 302 20.97 -20.36 -17.56
N LYS A 303 21.81 -19.74 -16.76
CA LYS A 303 22.35 -20.34 -15.55
C LYS A 303 21.39 -20.16 -14.40
N VAL A 304 20.55 -21.17 -14.13
CA VAL A 304 19.60 -21.16 -13.01
C VAL A 304 20.27 -21.69 -11.75
N THR A 305 20.17 -20.95 -10.66
CA THR A 305 20.66 -21.29 -9.32
C THR A 305 19.52 -21.20 -8.31
N TYR A 306 19.72 -21.82 -7.14
CA TYR A 306 18.72 -21.84 -6.07
C TYR A 306 19.33 -21.31 -4.79
N GLU A 307 18.57 -20.52 -4.04
CA GLU A 307 18.97 -19.99 -2.72
C GLU A 307 17.80 -20.19 -1.75
N ASP A 308 18.06 -20.71 -0.57
CA ASP A 308 17.06 -20.80 0.50
C ASP A 308 16.58 -19.39 0.84
N VAL A 309 15.27 -19.18 0.85
CA VAL A 309 14.68 -17.85 0.98
C VAL A 309 14.93 -17.22 2.35
N VAL A 310 15.07 -18.05 3.41
CA VAL A 310 15.36 -17.58 4.77
C VAL A 310 16.82 -17.17 4.90
N GLU A 311 17.75 -17.99 4.35
CA GLU A 311 19.17 -17.65 4.30
C GLU A 311 19.42 -16.38 3.49
N ARG A 312 18.71 -16.22 2.36
CA ARG A 312 18.75 -15.01 1.56
C ARG A 312 18.28 -13.79 2.34
N PHE A 313 17.19 -13.90 3.08
CA PHE A 313 16.69 -12.83 3.95
C PHE A 313 17.74 -12.44 5.00
N GLN A 314 18.34 -13.42 5.69
CA GLN A 314 19.39 -13.18 6.69
C GLN A 314 20.63 -12.54 6.06
N ARG A 315 21.03 -12.95 4.87
CA ARG A 315 22.11 -12.32 4.10
C ARG A 315 21.78 -10.85 3.80
N GLY A 316 20.55 -10.58 3.40
CA GLY A 316 20.06 -9.21 3.18
C GLY A 316 20.12 -8.36 4.44
N GLN A 317 19.70 -8.92 5.59
CA GLN A 317 19.77 -8.24 6.90
C GLN A 317 21.21 -7.91 7.26
N LYS A 318 22.14 -8.84 7.15
CA LYS A 318 23.56 -8.63 7.41
C LYS A 318 24.13 -7.51 6.54
N LEU A 319 23.91 -7.57 5.24
CA LEU A 319 24.37 -6.54 4.31
C LEU A 319 23.81 -5.16 4.68
N PHE A 320 22.54 -5.06 5.02
CA PHE A 320 21.90 -3.78 5.33
C PHE A 320 22.25 -3.23 6.70
N PHE A 321 22.10 -4.05 7.77
CA PHE A 321 22.25 -3.56 9.14
C PHE A 321 23.71 -3.53 9.62
N GLU A 322 24.53 -4.52 9.23
CA GLU A 322 25.92 -4.62 9.69
C GLU A 322 26.88 -3.93 8.71
N GLU A 323 26.79 -4.28 7.41
CA GLU A 323 27.70 -3.78 6.38
C GLU A 323 27.29 -2.43 5.79
N LYS A 324 26.09 -1.90 6.15
CA LYS A 324 25.54 -0.61 5.66
C LYS A 324 25.41 -0.53 4.13
N LYS A 325 25.22 -1.66 3.46
CA LYS A 325 25.05 -1.74 2.01
C LYS A 325 23.56 -1.68 1.63
N MET A 326 23.14 -0.65 0.90
CA MET A 326 21.74 -0.45 0.50
C MET A 326 21.15 -1.62 -0.31
N VAL A 327 21.97 -2.35 -1.07
CA VAL A 327 21.52 -3.55 -1.80
C VAL A 327 20.92 -4.59 -0.85
N GLY A 328 21.41 -4.68 0.39
CA GLY A 328 20.88 -5.56 1.42
C GLY A 328 19.41 -5.29 1.73
N PHE A 329 18.95 -4.04 1.69
CA PHE A 329 17.53 -3.72 1.87
C PHE A 329 16.66 -4.33 0.75
N GLY A 330 17.11 -4.24 -0.50
CA GLY A 330 16.41 -4.89 -1.61
C GLY A 330 16.33 -6.40 -1.40
N ILE A 331 17.46 -7.04 -1.10
CA ILE A 331 17.54 -8.50 -0.89
C ILE A 331 16.60 -8.95 0.25
N LEU A 332 16.66 -8.31 1.43
CA LEU A 332 15.82 -8.68 2.57
C LEU A 332 14.32 -8.47 2.28
N LEU A 333 13.97 -7.34 1.65
CA LEU A 333 12.58 -7.02 1.35
C LEU A 333 11.97 -8.04 0.37
N TYR A 334 12.68 -8.31 -0.72
CA TYR A 334 12.17 -9.24 -1.73
C TYR A 334 12.17 -10.69 -1.22
N ALA A 335 13.24 -11.15 -0.57
CA ALA A 335 13.25 -12.48 0.02
C ALA A 335 12.06 -12.69 0.98
N ARG A 336 11.81 -11.72 1.86
CA ARG A 336 10.72 -11.81 2.84
C ARG A 336 9.34 -11.99 2.19
N MET A 337 9.11 -11.35 1.05
CA MET A 337 7.83 -11.44 0.35
C MET A 337 7.62 -12.77 -0.38
N PHE A 338 8.69 -13.53 -0.62
CA PHE A 338 8.62 -14.87 -1.18
C PHE A 338 8.57 -16.00 -0.12
N TYR A 339 8.41 -15.65 1.18
CA TYR A 339 8.16 -16.69 2.18
C TYR A 339 6.83 -17.37 1.90
N ASN A 340 6.83 -18.71 2.03
CA ASN A 340 5.61 -19.51 1.85
C ASN A 340 4.69 -19.45 3.09
N ASP A 341 4.42 -18.23 3.57
CA ASP A 341 3.58 -17.94 4.74
C ASP A 341 2.29 -17.19 4.39
N GLY A 342 2.04 -16.97 3.10
CA GLY A 342 0.86 -16.27 2.59
C GLY A 342 0.91 -14.74 2.73
N SER A 343 1.99 -14.15 3.25
CA SER A 343 2.09 -12.69 3.48
C SER A 343 1.94 -11.86 2.20
N SER A 344 2.29 -12.41 1.05
CA SER A 344 2.21 -11.73 -0.26
C SER A 344 1.01 -12.17 -1.10
N ASN A 345 0.07 -12.95 -0.52
CA ASN A 345 -1.16 -13.36 -1.17
C ASN A 345 -2.36 -12.62 -0.57
N PHE A 346 -2.96 -11.74 -1.35
CA PHE A 346 -4.17 -11.01 -0.98
C PHE A 346 -5.27 -11.10 -2.06
N ASN A 347 -5.31 -12.22 -2.78
CA ASN A 347 -6.28 -12.47 -3.85
C ASN A 347 -7.74 -12.40 -3.37
N ASP A 348 -8.00 -12.75 -2.12
CA ASP A 348 -9.31 -12.69 -1.47
C ASP A 348 -9.82 -11.25 -1.21
N LYS A 349 -8.92 -10.24 -1.32
CA LYS A 349 -9.21 -8.82 -1.03
C LYS A 349 -9.27 -7.95 -2.27
N LEU A 350 -9.03 -8.51 -3.47
CA LEU A 350 -8.87 -7.72 -4.70
C LEU A 350 -10.12 -6.94 -5.07
N ALA A 351 -9.94 -5.64 -5.25
CA ALA A 351 -10.95 -4.72 -5.77
C ALA A 351 -10.91 -4.60 -7.31
N ASN A 352 -10.10 -5.40 -8.01
CA ASN A 352 -9.95 -5.33 -9.46
C ASN A 352 -11.30 -5.32 -10.20
N LYS A 353 -12.16 -6.31 -9.88
CA LYS A 353 -13.48 -6.42 -10.49
C LYS A 353 -14.38 -5.24 -10.15
N LEU A 354 -14.38 -4.81 -8.88
CA LEU A 354 -15.18 -3.67 -8.42
C LEU A 354 -14.78 -2.38 -9.13
N LEU A 355 -13.47 -2.17 -9.33
CA LEU A 355 -12.92 -0.99 -10.00
C LEU A 355 -12.93 -1.11 -11.55
N GLY A 356 -13.38 -2.24 -12.10
CA GLY A 356 -13.37 -2.47 -13.54
C GLY A 356 -11.98 -2.44 -14.17
N LEU A 357 -10.96 -2.92 -13.43
CA LEU A 357 -9.59 -2.94 -13.93
C LEU A 357 -9.42 -4.03 -15.00
N PRO A 358 -8.69 -3.75 -16.08
CA PRO A 358 -8.44 -4.73 -17.13
C PRO A 358 -7.52 -5.85 -16.64
N THR A 359 -7.67 -7.04 -17.23
CA THR A 359 -6.64 -8.07 -17.17
C THR A 359 -5.48 -7.64 -18.06
N GLU A 360 -4.27 -7.76 -17.53
CA GLU A 360 -3.05 -7.40 -18.26
C GLU A 360 -2.33 -8.65 -18.78
N ASP A 361 -1.52 -8.46 -19.80
CA ASP A 361 -0.69 -9.49 -20.41
C ASP A 361 0.69 -9.50 -19.72
N LEU A 362 1.09 -10.67 -19.20
CA LEU A 362 2.36 -10.82 -18.49
C LEU A 362 3.56 -10.62 -19.44
N ASP A 363 3.47 -11.12 -20.67
CA ASP A 363 4.57 -11.05 -21.63
C ASP A 363 4.79 -9.58 -22.08
N GLU A 364 3.72 -8.80 -22.22
CA GLU A 364 3.84 -7.37 -22.50
C GLU A 364 4.50 -6.61 -21.31
N ALA A 365 4.13 -6.94 -20.09
CA ALA A 365 4.78 -6.35 -18.90
C ALA A 365 6.25 -6.78 -18.78
N THR A 366 6.56 -8.04 -19.14
CA THR A 366 7.93 -8.57 -19.17
C THR A 366 8.78 -7.83 -20.19
N LYS A 367 8.26 -7.54 -21.40
CA LYS A 367 8.95 -6.72 -22.40
C LYS A 367 9.35 -5.35 -21.86
N VAL A 368 8.44 -4.71 -21.10
CA VAL A 368 8.74 -3.42 -20.45
C VAL A 368 9.87 -3.57 -19.43
N GLY A 369 9.84 -4.59 -18.56
CA GLY A 369 10.90 -4.84 -17.58
C GLY A 369 12.25 -5.08 -18.23
N ILE A 370 12.32 -5.91 -19.29
CA ILE A 370 13.57 -6.15 -20.06
C ILE A 370 14.08 -4.86 -20.72
N LYS A 371 13.18 -4.06 -21.31
CA LYS A 371 13.54 -2.77 -21.88
C LYS A 371 14.13 -1.82 -20.84
N MET A 372 13.55 -1.77 -19.63
CA MET A 372 14.08 -0.98 -18.52
C MET A 372 15.47 -1.45 -18.09
N TRP A 373 15.71 -2.78 -18.08
CA TRP A 373 17.02 -3.32 -17.81
C TRP A 373 18.07 -2.78 -18.78
N HIS A 374 17.82 -2.90 -20.08
CA HIS A 374 18.76 -2.42 -21.12
C HIS A 374 18.91 -0.90 -21.16
N ALA A 375 17.90 -0.14 -20.72
CA ALA A 375 17.99 1.31 -20.55
C ALA A 375 18.78 1.75 -19.30
N GLY A 376 19.24 0.81 -18.47
CA GLY A 376 19.94 1.10 -17.22
C GLY A 376 19.04 1.65 -16.10
N GLU A 377 17.72 1.52 -16.21
CA GLU A 377 16.75 2.01 -15.23
C GLU A 377 16.63 1.09 -14.00
N ARG A 378 17.76 0.61 -13.49
CA ARG A 378 17.87 -0.40 -12.43
C ARG A 378 17.81 0.19 -11.02
N ASN A 379 18.05 1.49 -10.87
CA ASN A 379 18.22 2.13 -9.56
C ASN A 379 16.89 2.55 -8.93
N MET A 380 16.82 2.37 -7.61
CA MET A 380 15.81 3.05 -6.80
C MET A 380 16.20 4.54 -6.76
N GLY A 381 15.68 5.30 -7.70
CA GLY A 381 15.98 6.71 -7.89
C GLY A 381 15.75 7.59 -6.67
#